data_81d246d62e6062e281b385db5081160a
#
_entry.id   81d246d62e6062e281b385db5081160a
#
_cell.length_a   1.000
_cell.length_b   1.000
_cell.length_c   1.000
_cell.angle_alpha   90.00
_cell.angle_beta   90.00
_cell.angle_gamma   90.00
#
_symmetry.space_group_name_H-M   'P 1'
#
loop_
_entity.id
_entity.type
_entity.pdbx_description
1 polymer ?
#
loop_
_entity_poly.entity_id
_entity_poly.type
_entity_poly.pdbx_seq_one_letter_code
_entity_poly.pdbx_strand_id
1 'polypeptide(L)'
;MKLNEIVELDKKYFMNTFGNRTPVCFDQGKGINLWDLDGKKYYDFLAGIAVSALGHSHPKLVNAIKEQAEKLIHCSNLYYIENQAKLAKILVENSCASKVFFANSGAEANEGAIKLDRIFFKKKGMPEKFEIITLEKSFHGRTLATIAATGQDKYQKPYSPLTPSFLKVPINDLGA
;
A
#
# COMPACT_ATOMS: atom_id res chain seq x y z
N MET A 1 -10.92 23.06 -15.41
CA MET A 1 -9.95 22.59 -16.44
C MET A 1 -10.60 21.51 -17.28
N LYS A 2 -10.31 21.46 -18.59
CA LYS A 2 -10.73 20.35 -19.45
C LYS A 2 -9.75 19.18 -19.35
N LEU A 3 -10.20 17.98 -19.67
CA LEU A 3 -9.35 16.76 -19.61
C LEU A 3 -8.01 16.92 -20.35
N ASN A 4 -8.05 17.50 -21.57
CA ASN A 4 -6.82 17.69 -22.37
C ASN A 4 -5.80 18.62 -21.68
N GLU A 5 -6.24 19.65 -20.99
CA GLU A 5 -5.36 20.56 -20.23
C GLU A 5 -4.69 19.80 -19.06
N ILE A 6 -5.44 18.94 -18.37
CA ILE A 6 -4.90 18.09 -17.29
C ILE A 6 -3.89 17.10 -17.84
N VAL A 7 -4.17 16.47 -18.98
CA VAL A 7 -3.25 15.53 -19.66
C VAL A 7 -1.95 16.23 -20.05
N GLU A 8 -2.00 17.44 -20.56
CA GLU A 8 -0.79 18.20 -20.94
C GLU A 8 0.01 18.64 -19.69
N LEU A 9 -0.65 19.02 -18.60
CA LEU A 9 0.03 19.29 -17.33
C LEU A 9 0.69 18.02 -16.76
N ASP A 10 -0.01 16.88 -16.81
CA ASP A 10 0.52 15.61 -16.36
C ASP A 10 1.78 15.21 -17.17
N LYS A 11 1.71 15.26 -18.49
CA LYS A 11 2.86 14.98 -19.37
C LYS A 11 4.06 15.90 -19.11
N LYS A 12 3.79 17.16 -18.82
CA LYS A 12 4.84 18.17 -18.65
C LYS A 12 5.52 18.11 -17.28
N TYR A 13 4.77 17.82 -16.22
CA TYR A 13 5.24 18.00 -14.86
C TYR A 13 5.27 16.73 -14.03
N PHE A 14 4.54 15.68 -14.41
CA PHE A 14 4.50 14.42 -13.66
C PHE A 14 5.45 13.39 -14.27
N MET A 15 6.27 12.76 -13.43
CA MET A 15 7.19 11.71 -13.87
C MET A 15 6.40 10.50 -14.39
N ASN A 16 6.66 10.04 -15.62
CA ASN A 16 5.98 8.91 -16.25
C ASN A 16 6.48 7.56 -15.68
N THR A 17 6.16 7.28 -14.41
CA THR A 17 6.53 6.03 -13.72
C THR A 17 5.43 4.97 -13.77
N PHE A 18 4.20 5.35 -14.13
CA PHE A 18 3.03 4.45 -14.17
C PHE A 18 2.60 4.04 -15.59
N GLY A 19 3.30 4.51 -16.62
CA GLY A 19 2.92 4.29 -18.01
C GLY A 19 1.69 5.08 -18.45
N ASN A 20 1.03 4.62 -19.49
CA ASN A 20 -0.15 5.32 -20.05
C ASN A 20 -1.35 5.19 -19.11
N ARG A 21 -1.96 6.33 -18.79
CA ARG A 21 -3.21 6.36 -18.03
C ARG A 21 -4.43 6.29 -18.95
N THR A 22 -5.53 5.74 -18.43
CA THR A 22 -6.85 5.85 -19.11
C THR A 22 -7.23 7.33 -19.18
N PRO A 23 -7.64 7.85 -20.33
CA PRO A 23 -7.93 9.27 -20.53
C PRO A 23 -9.28 9.67 -19.91
N VAL A 24 -9.39 9.57 -18.60
CA VAL A 24 -10.55 9.98 -17.80
C VAL A 24 -10.04 10.72 -16.56
N CYS A 25 -10.69 11.81 -16.19
CA CYS A 25 -10.46 12.49 -14.93
C CYS A 25 -11.77 12.49 -14.15
N PHE A 26 -11.79 11.82 -13.01
CA PHE A 26 -12.94 11.79 -12.12
C PHE A 26 -12.93 13.03 -11.22
N ASP A 27 -14.10 13.68 -11.11
CA ASP A 27 -14.34 14.85 -10.28
C ASP A 27 -15.07 14.48 -8.98
N GLN A 28 -16.01 13.55 -9.05
CA GLN A 28 -16.86 13.19 -7.92
C GLN A 28 -16.98 11.67 -7.76
N GLY A 29 -17.19 11.23 -6.51
CA GLY A 29 -17.51 9.86 -6.18
C GLY A 29 -18.53 9.76 -5.04
N LYS A 30 -19.49 8.83 -5.16
CA LYS A 30 -20.46 8.51 -4.12
C LYS A 30 -20.85 7.03 -4.15
N GLY A 31 -20.57 6.32 -3.07
CA GLY A 31 -20.78 4.87 -3.04
C GLY A 31 -19.98 4.19 -4.15
N ILE A 32 -20.63 3.43 -5.02
CA ILE A 32 -20.04 2.76 -6.19
C ILE A 32 -19.91 3.68 -7.43
N ASN A 33 -20.48 4.87 -7.39
CA ASN A 33 -20.56 5.73 -8.55
C ASN A 33 -19.41 6.73 -8.60
N LEU A 34 -18.87 6.94 -9.79
CA LEU A 34 -17.93 8.00 -10.12
C LEU A 34 -18.52 8.86 -11.24
N TRP A 35 -18.16 10.15 -11.26
CA TRP A 35 -18.47 11.07 -12.34
C TRP A 35 -17.20 11.76 -12.81
N ASP A 36 -17.03 11.84 -14.11
CA ASP A 36 -15.92 12.57 -14.71
C ASP A 36 -16.22 14.09 -14.79
N LEU A 37 -15.26 14.84 -15.32
CA LEU A 37 -15.36 16.30 -15.48
C LEU A 37 -16.53 16.75 -16.39
N ASP A 38 -16.99 15.88 -17.27
CA ASP A 38 -18.11 16.15 -18.17
C ASP A 38 -19.46 15.69 -17.57
N GLY A 39 -19.45 15.20 -16.34
CA GLY A 39 -20.63 14.69 -15.62
C GLY A 39 -21.07 13.30 -16.04
N LYS A 40 -20.29 12.61 -16.87
CA LYS A 40 -20.58 11.23 -17.25
C LYS A 40 -20.38 10.31 -16.08
N LYS A 41 -21.37 9.43 -15.84
CA LYS A 41 -21.38 8.47 -14.73
C LYS A 41 -20.72 7.16 -15.10
N TYR A 42 -19.98 6.62 -14.13
CA TYR A 42 -19.34 5.30 -14.19
C TYR A 42 -19.66 4.49 -12.92
N TYR A 43 -19.60 3.18 -13.03
CA TYR A 43 -19.60 2.27 -11.87
C TYR A 43 -18.16 1.85 -11.58
N ASP A 44 -17.72 2.04 -10.34
CA ASP A 44 -16.37 1.70 -9.89
C ASP A 44 -16.34 0.29 -9.29
N PHE A 45 -15.95 -0.69 -10.08
CA PHE A 45 -15.68 -2.05 -9.63
C PHE A 45 -14.20 -2.27 -9.25
N LEU A 46 -13.36 -1.23 -9.35
CA LEU A 46 -11.95 -1.31 -9.01
C LEU A 46 -11.66 -0.79 -7.59
N ALA A 47 -12.49 0.14 -7.11
CA ALA A 47 -12.39 0.77 -5.79
C ALA A 47 -10.98 1.32 -5.46
N GLY A 48 -10.27 1.89 -6.46
CA GLY A 48 -8.88 2.33 -6.29
C GLY A 48 -7.90 1.19 -5.98
N ILE A 49 -8.09 0.03 -6.60
CA ILE A 49 -7.40 -1.24 -6.31
C ILE A 49 -7.68 -1.66 -4.85
N ALA A 50 -8.98 -1.83 -4.54
CA ALA A 50 -9.54 -2.25 -3.26
C ALA A 50 -9.27 -1.29 -2.07
N VAL A 51 -8.91 -0.04 -2.32
CA VAL A 51 -8.69 0.97 -1.26
C VAL A 51 -10.00 1.52 -0.71
N SER A 52 -10.96 1.84 -1.60
CA SER A 52 -12.25 2.45 -1.22
C SER A 52 -13.31 1.41 -0.85
N ALA A 53 -12.99 0.51 0.09
CA ALA A 53 -13.86 -0.62 0.47
C ALA A 53 -15.24 -0.19 1.02
N LEU A 54 -15.36 1.01 1.59
CA LEU A 54 -16.63 1.58 2.06
C LEU A 54 -17.42 2.32 0.96
N GLY A 55 -16.85 2.37 -0.26
CA GLY A 55 -17.32 3.23 -1.33
C GLY A 55 -16.86 4.68 -1.20
N HIS A 56 -17.02 5.44 -2.29
CA HIS A 56 -16.60 6.84 -2.36
C HIS A 56 -17.45 7.71 -1.43
N SER A 57 -16.78 8.67 -0.79
CA SER A 57 -17.40 9.70 0.07
C SER A 57 -18.34 9.15 1.13
N HIS A 58 -17.96 8.01 1.77
CA HIS A 58 -18.78 7.41 2.83
C HIS A 58 -18.99 8.39 3.99
N PRO A 59 -20.25 8.73 4.38
CA PRO A 59 -20.52 9.87 5.27
C PRO A 59 -19.85 9.74 6.65
N LYS A 60 -19.81 8.55 7.24
CA LYS A 60 -19.15 8.34 8.54
C LYS A 60 -17.63 8.55 8.43
N LEU A 61 -16.99 8.09 7.34
CA LEU A 61 -15.55 8.30 7.12
C LEU A 61 -15.23 9.77 6.89
N VAL A 62 -15.99 10.44 6.03
CA VAL A 62 -15.81 11.88 5.75
C VAL A 62 -15.96 12.69 7.03
N ASN A 63 -16.95 12.37 7.86
CA ASN A 63 -17.19 13.10 9.11
C ASN A 63 -16.04 12.87 10.12
N ALA A 64 -15.59 11.63 10.28
CA ALA A 64 -14.46 11.30 11.15
C ALA A 64 -13.17 12.02 10.74
N ILE A 65 -12.90 12.13 9.43
CA ILE A 65 -11.75 12.88 8.91
C ILE A 65 -11.88 14.36 9.21
N LYS A 66 -13.05 14.97 8.99
CA LYS A 66 -13.31 16.39 9.30
C LYS A 66 -13.09 16.69 10.77
N GLU A 67 -13.75 15.95 11.65
CA GLU A 67 -13.64 16.11 13.10
C GLU A 67 -12.21 15.96 13.60
N GLN A 68 -11.46 14.98 13.07
CA GLN A 68 -10.07 14.77 13.47
C GLN A 68 -9.14 15.86 12.92
N ALA A 69 -9.36 16.32 11.69
CA ALA A 69 -8.57 17.38 11.08
C ALA A 69 -8.70 18.72 11.83
N GLU A 70 -9.90 19.00 12.37
CA GLU A 70 -10.15 20.18 13.22
C GLU A 70 -9.46 20.10 14.58
N LYS A 71 -9.19 18.88 15.10
CA LYS A 71 -8.55 18.69 16.40
C LYS A 71 -7.03 18.65 16.30
N LEU A 72 -6.51 17.74 15.50
CA LEU A 72 -5.07 17.49 15.38
C LEU A 72 -4.77 16.63 14.17
N ILE A 73 -3.96 17.16 13.24
CA ILE A 73 -3.55 16.45 12.03
C ILE A 73 -2.34 15.56 12.29
N HIS A 74 -1.30 16.09 12.99
CA HIS A 74 -0.06 15.36 13.22
C HIS A 74 0.68 15.87 14.46
N CYS A 75 1.29 14.94 15.21
CA CYS A 75 2.13 15.29 16.38
C CYS A 75 3.41 14.46 16.49
N SER A 76 3.76 13.64 15.50
CA SER A 76 4.90 12.70 15.51
C SER A 76 4.71 11.50 16.45
N ASN A 77 5.42 10.39 16.17
CA ASN A 77 5.50 9.20 17.03
C ASN A 77 6.34 9.41 18.28
N LEU A 78 6.82 10.63 18.54
CA LEU A 78 7.44 11.00 19.83
C LEU A 78 6.42 11.07 20.96
N TYR A 79 5.14 11.17 20.63
CA TYR A 79 4.03 11.29 21.58
C TYR A 79 3.05 10.15 21.43
N TYR A 80 2.31 9.85 22.49
CA TYR A 80 1.22 8.88 22.43
C TYR A 80 0.05 9.43 21.58
N ILE A 81 -0.49 8.59 20.71
CA ILE A 81 -1.61 8.93 19.81
C ILE A 81 -2.79 8.02 20.18
N GLU A 82 -3.84 8.61 20.73
CA GLU A 82 -5.01 7.87 21.23
C GLU A 82 -5.64 6.97 20.17
N ASN A 83 -5.85 7.49 18.97
CA ASN A 83 -6.50 6.74 17.88
C ASN A 83 -5.64 5.57 17.40
N GLN A 84 -4.31 5.69 17.38
CA GLN A 84 -3.41 4.57 17.08
C GLN A 84 -3.52 3.47 18.12
N ALA A 85 -3.53 3.83 19.42
CA ALA A 85 -3.65 2.85 20.51
C ALA A 85 -4.99 2.12 20.46
N LYS A 86 -6.10 2.84 20.21
CA LYS A 86 -7.45 2.25 20.05
C LYS A 86 -7.52 1.31 18.86
N LEU A 87 -6.99 1.71 17.72
CA LEU A 87 -6.98 0.87 16.52
C LEU A 87 -6.10 -0.37 16.72
N ALA A 88 -4.91 -0.21 17.32
CA ALA A 88 -4.03 -1.34 17.65
C ALA A 88 -4.74 -2.36 18.53
N LYS A 89 -5.49 -1.92 19.56
CA LYS A 89 -6.31 -2.79 20.42
C LYS A 89 -7.32 -3.59 19.59
N ILE A 90 -8.12 -2.91 18.75
CA ILE A 90 -9.14 -3.57 17.93
C ILE A 90 -8.51 -4.63 17.01
N LEU A 91 -7.38 -4.31 16.37
CA LEU A 91 -6.70 -5.24 15.46
C LEU A 91 -6.15 -6.46 16.20
N VAL A 92 -5.57 -6.29 17.37
CA VAL A 92 -5.05 -7.40 18.20
C VAL A 92 -6.20 -8.27 18.70
N GLU A 93 -7.28 -7.71 19.23
CA GLU A 93 -8.42 -8.46 19.76
C GLU A 93 -9.18 -9.25 18.68
N ASN A 94 -9.03 -8.90 17.39
CA ASN A 94 -9.71 -9.55 16.27
C ASN A 94 -8.74 -10.29 15.32
N SER A 95 -7.54 -10.62 15.78
CA SER A 95 -6.55 -11.36 14.99
C SER A 95 -5.70 -12.28 15.87
N CYS A 96 -4.79 -13.03 15.25
CA CYS A 96 -3.78 -13.83 15.97
C CYS A 96 -2.57 -13.01 16.45
N ALA A 97 -2.50 -11.72 16.10
CA ALA A 97 -1.37 -10.86 16.42
C ALA A 97 -1.41 -10.39 17.90
N SER A 98 -0.25 -10.15 18.49
CA SER A 98 -0.11 -9.58 19.84
C SER A 98 0.29 -8.11 19.83
N LYS A 99 0.78 -7.59 18.72
CA LYS A 99 1.23 -6.21 18.53
C LYS A 99 0.96 -5.75 17.10
N VAL A 100 0.88 -4.44 16.89
CA VAL A 100 0.66 -3.81 15.58
C VAL A 100 1.77 -2.80 15.31
N PHE A 101 2.24 -2.78 14.08
CA PHE A 101 3.09 -1.74 13.52
C PHE A 101 2.33 -0.99 12.43
N PHE A 102 2.23 0.32 12.55
CA PHE A 102 1.61 1.18 11.54
C PHE A 102 2.67 1.78 10.61
N ALA A 103 2.37 1.80 9.33
CA ALA A 103 3.22 2.37 8.28
C ALA A 103 2.35 3.14 7.26
N ASN A 104 2.98 3.94 6.40
CA ASN A 104 2.25 4.76 5.42
C ASN A 104 1.82 3.98 4.17
N SER A 105 2.38 2.81 3.95
CA SER A 105 2.10 1.99 2.78
C SER A 105 2.33 0.51 3.05
N GLY A 106 1.76 -0.37 2.19
CA GLY A 106 2.05 -1.79 2.22
C GLY A 106 3.54 -2.11 1.97
N ALA A 107 4.22 -1.31 1.15
CA ALA A 107 5.67 -1.45 0.95
C ALA A 107 6.44 -1.20 2.25
N GLU A 108 6.13 -0.14 3.00
CA GLU A 108 6.77 0.13 4.30
C GLU A 108 6.42 -0.93 5.35
N ALA A 109 5.20 -1.45 5.34
CA ALA A 109 4.82 -2.56 6.22
C ALA A 109 5.65 -3.81 5.93
N ASN A 110 5.84 -4.16 4.66
CA ASN A 110 6.71 -5.26 4.26
C ASN A 110 8.20 -5.01 4.58
N GLU A 111 8.70 -3.79 4.40
CA GLU A 111 10.05 -3.42 4.86
C GLU A 111 10.19 -3.60 6.39
N GLY A 112 9.16 -3.22 7.14
CA GLY A 112 9.09 -3.46 8.58
C GLY A 112 9.16 -4.95 8.94
N ALA A 113 8.40 -5.78 8.24
CA ALA A 113 8.40 -7.24 8.42
C ALA A 113 9.77 -7.88 8.10
N ILE A 114 10.39 -7.50 6.97
CA ILE A 114 11.73 -7.95 6.57
C ILE A 114 12.78 -7.59 7.65
N LYS A 115 12.73 -6.36 8.15
CA LYS A 115 13.63 -5.89 9.22
C LYS A 115 13.38 -6.64 10.53
N LEU A 116 12.13 -6.88 10.88
CA LEU A 116 11.76 -7.61 12.09
C LEU A 116 12.26 -9.05 12.05
N ASP A 117 12.08 -9.74 10.93
CA ASP A 117 12.58 -11.10 10.70
C ASP A 117 14.10 -11.16 10.93
N ARG A 118 14.86 -10.32 10.24
CA ARG A 118 16.32 -10.28 10.36
C ARG A 118 16.81 -10.00 11.77
N ILE A 119 16.24 -9.04 12.48
CA ILE A 119 16.66 -8.72 13.85
C ILE A 119 16.24 -9.80 14.84
N PHE A 120 15.12 -10.48 14.61
CA PHE A 120 14.64 -11.57 15.43
C PHE A 120 15.65 -12.74 15.42
N PHE A 121 16.02 -13.25 14.25
CA PHE A 121 16.97 -14.35 14.13
C PHE A 121 18.38 -13.96 14.60
N LYS A 122 18.84 -12.75 14.30
CA LYS A 122 20.09 -12.25 14.86
C LYS A 122 20.12 -12.25 16.39
N LYS A 123 19.04 -11.80 17.04
CA LYS A 123 18.93 -11.83 18.52
C LYS A 123 18.80 -13.25 19.08
N LYS A 124 18.34 -14.21 18.28
CA LYS A 124 18.31 -15.64 18.67
C LYS A 124 19.65 -16.35 18.48
N GLY A 125 20.69 -15.66 18.03
CA GLY A 125 22.01 -16.25 17.76
C GLY A 125 22.06 -17.07 16.46
N MET A 126 21.12 -16.83 15.52
CA MET A 126 20.99 -17.49 14.23
C MET A 126 21.07 -16.47 13.08
N PRO A 127 22.16 -15.70 12.96
CA PRO A 127 22.26 -14.63 11.95
C PRO A 127 22.28 -15.13 10.50
N GLU A 128 22.54 -16.41 10.28
CA GLU A 128 22.48 -17.09 8.99
C GLU A 128 21.05 -17.26 8.48
N LYS A 129 20.04 -17.19 9.34
CA LYS A 129 18.62 -17.25 8.95
C LYS A 129 18.11 -15.86 8.55
N PHE A 130 18.41 -15.46 7.34
CA PHE A 130 18.04 -14.14 6.78
C PHE A 130 17.33 -14.23 5.43
N GLU A 131 17.17 -15.44 4.89
CA GLU A 131 16.44 -15.69 3.66
C GLU A 131 14.93 -15.71 3.91
N ILE A 132 14.19 -15.09 3.01
CA ILE A 132 12.74 -14.94 3.09
C ILE A 132 12.13 -15.61 1.87
N ILE A 133 11.21 -16.54 2.11
CA ILE A 133 10.45 -17.20 1.05
C ILE A 133 9.28 -16.29 0.66
N THR A 134 9.11 -16.09 -0.65
CA THR A 134 7.99 -15.35 -1.24
C THR A 134 7.37 -16.16 -2.36
N LEU A 135 6.10 -15.87 -2.69
CA LEU A 135 5.42 -16.61 -3.75
C LEU A 135 5.71 -16.02 -5.14
N GLU A 136 5.80 -16.88 -6.14
CA GLU A 136 5.77 -16.48 -7.54
C GLU A 136 4.48 -15.68 -7.83
N LYS A 137 4.56 -14.73 -8.76
CA LYS A 137 3.47 -13.84 -9.18
C LYS A 137 2.93 -12.94 -8.06
N SER A 138 3.53 -12.95 -6.87
CA SER A 138 3.17 -12.07 -5.75
C SER A 138 3.56 -10.61 -6.01
N PHE A 139 3.02 -9.72 -5.18
CA PHE A 139 3.38 -8.30 -5.15
C PHE A 139 3.62 -7.85 -3.71
N HIS A 140 4.80 -7.28 -3.43
CA HIS A 140 5.18 -6.84 -2.09
C HIS A 140 5.48 -5.34 -1.99
N GLY A 141 5.55 -4.62 -3.10
CA GLY A 141 5.84 -3.18 -3.12
C GLY A 141 6.85 -2.78 -4.19
N ARG A 142 7.27 -1.52 -4.12
CA ARG A 142 8.17 -0.89 -5.11
C ARG A 142 9.45 -0.32 -4.51
N THR A 143 9.74 -0.51 -3.21
CA THR A 143 11.05 -0.24 -2.60
C THR A 143 12.06 -1.31 -3.02
N LEU A 144 13.35 -1.08 -2.82
CA LEU A 144 14.39 -2.01 -3.30
C LEU A 144 14.26 -3.41 -2.72
N ALA A 145 13.95 -3.56 -1.42
CA ALA A 145 13.75 -4.89 -0.84
C ALA A 145 12.38 -5.49 -1.24
N THR A 146 11.31 -4.70 -1.24
CA THR A 146 9.99 -5.22 -1.60
C THR A 146 9.85 -5.56 -3.09
N ILE A 147 10.60 -4.88 -3.98
CA ILE A 147 10.64 -5.25 -5.40
C ILE A 147 11.42 -6.55 -5.59
N ALA A 148 12.48 -6.78 -4.80
CA ALA A 148 13.20 -8.05 -4.78
C ALA A 148 12.33 -9.20 -4.27
N ALA A 149 11.49 -8.95 -3.27
CA ALA A 149 10.50 -9.91 -2.76
C ALA A 149 9.36 -10.20 -3.74
N THR A 150 9.02 -9.26 -4.63
CA THR A 150 7.93 -9.38 -5.61
C THR A 150 8.22 -10.47 -6.64
N GLY A 151 7.34 -11.46 -6.79
CA GLY A 151 7.50 -12.60 -7.69
C GLY A 151 7.12 -12.31 -9.14
N GLN A 152 7.47 -11.14 -9.71
CA GLN A 152 7.11 -10.73 -11.06
C GLN A 152 8.29 -10.06 -11.77
N ASP A 153 8.88 -10.76 -12.70
CA ASP A 153 10.06 -10.35 -13.49
C ASP A 153 9.96 -8.96 -14.12
N LYS A 154 8.78 -8.62 -14.64
CA LYS A 154 8.55 -7.32 -15.29
C LYS A 154 8.83 -6.12 -14.39
N TYR A 155 8.68 -6.30 -13.06
CA TYR A 155 8.98 -5.26 -12.08
C TYR A 155 10.43 -5.32 -11.60
N GLN A 156 11.10 -6.47 -11.69
CA GLN A 156 12.43 -6.70 -11.15
C GLN A 156 13.54 -6.36 -12.15
N LYS A 157 13.40 -6.82 -13.40
CA LYS A 157 14.44 -6.69 -14.44
C LYS A 157 15.01 -5.27 -14.60
N PRO A 158 14.20 -4.20 -14.60
CA PRO A 158 14.74 -2.85 -14.74
C PRO A 158 15.63 -2.38 -13.60
N TYR A 159 15.57 -3.05 -12.41
CA TYR A 159 16.22 -2.59 -11.18
C TYR A 159 17.29 -3.54 -10.67
N SER A 160 17.80 -4.41 -11.55
CA SER A 160 18.93 -5.28 -11.21
C SER A 160 20.24 -4.47 -10.99
N PRO A 161 21.10 -4.86 -10.02
CA PRO A 161 20.98 -6.05 -9.17
C PRO A 161 19.97 -5.87 -8.04
N LEU A 162 19.19 -6.93 -7.77
CA LEU A 162 18.18 -6.91 -6.73
C LEU A 162 18.80 -7.10 -5.33
N THR A 163 18.08 -6.63 -4.30
CA THR A 163 18.41 -6.96 -2.91
C THR A 163 18.40 -8.48 -2.74
N PRO A 164 19.48 -9.09 -2.22
CA PRO A 164 19.57 -10.55 -2.07
C PRO A 164 18.64 -11.09 -0.97
N SER A 165 18.53 -12.42 -0.92
CA SER A 165 17.87 -13.15 0.19
C SER A 165 16.36 -13.33 0.06
N PHE A 166 15.85 -13.33 -1.18
CA PHE A 166 14.46 -13.67 -1.45
C PHE A 166 14.39 -14.90 -2.36
N LEU A 167 13.85 -16.01 -1.82
CA LEU A 167 13.56 -17.23 -2.56
C LEU A 167 12.11 -17.21 -3.03
N LYS A 168 11.88 -17.56 -4.28
CA LYS A 168 10.53 -17.59 -4.86
C LYS A 168 10.09 -19.02 -5.08
N VAL A 169 8.92 -19.36 -4.58
CA VAL A 169 8.33 -20.69 -4.70
C VAL A 169 6.93 -20.61 -5.31
N PRO A 170 6.48 -21.61 -6.06
CA PRO A 170 5.10 -21.71 -6.53
C PRO A 170 4.12 -21.82 -5.37
N ILE A 171 2.90 -21.30 -5.56
CA ILE A 171 1.82 -21.47 -4.59
C ILE A 171 1.38 -22.95 -4.54
N ASN A 172 1.13 -23.47 -3.34
CA ASN A 172 0.69 -24.85 -3.10
C ASN A 172 1.70 -25.96 -3.53
N ASP A 173 2.95 -25.64 -3.67
CA ASP A 173 4.02 -26.62 -3.91
C ASP A 173 4.87 -26.74 -2.64
N LEU A 174 4.65 -27.82 -1.88
CA LEU A 174 5.39 -28.11 -0.64
C LEU A 174 6.75 -28.77 -0.90
N GLY A 175 7.05 -29.14 -2.14
CA GLY A 175 8.33 -29.73 -2.54
C GLY A 175 9.32 -28.72 -3.13
N ALA A 176 8.89 -27.47 -3.29
CA ALA A 176 9.69 -26.43 -3.91
C ALA A 176 10.76 -25.85 -2.97
#